data_a8c4b75cebacf87035aad9a058e636e8
#
_entry.id   a8c4b75cebacf87035aad9a058e636e8
#
_cell.length_a   1.000
_cell.length_b   1.000
_cell.length_c   1.000
_cell.angle_alpha   90.00
_cell.angle_beta   90.00
_cell.angle_gamma   90.00
#
_symmetry.space_group_name_H-M   'P 1'
#
loop_
_entity.id
_entity.type
_entity.pdbx_description
1 polymer ?
#
loop_
_entity_poly.entity_id
_entity_poly.type
_entity_poly.pdbx_seq_one_letter_code
_entity_poly.pdbx_strand_id
1 'polypeptide(L)'
;MNPTVYLETTIIGYLAMQPSGVLRIAANQQTTHEWWTGHRHRFSVYISRFVVGECAAGDSVAAADRLRVLAEVPLLEVTTDAESLAAALLEEVPLPPKAATDALHIAVAAVNGVEYLLTWNCRHIANPALRPRIESVCRRMGFEPPVICTPQELLEIDDGN
;
A
#
# COMPACT_ATOMS: atom_id res chain seq x y z
N MET A 1 4.48 19.02 -10.04
CA MET A 1 4.91 17.62 -9.83
C MET A 1 3.79 16.87 -9.11
N ASN A 2 3.44 15.68 -9.59
CA ASN A 2 2.37 14.93 -8.98
C ASN A 2 2.81 14.32 -7.63
N PRO A 3 1.93 14.28 -6.62
CA PRO A 3 2.21 13.54 -5.40
C PRO A 3 2.47 12.07 -5.69
N THR A 4 3.31 11.43 -4.89
CA THR A 4 3.69 10.04 -5.07
C THR A 4 2.86 9.10 -4.21
N VAL A 5 2.45 7.97 -4.77
CA VAL A 5 1.64 6.95 -4.10
C VAL A 5 2.26 5.57 -4.28
N TYR A 6 2.42 4.85 -3.20
CA TYR A 6 2.74 3.42 -3.21
C TYR A 6 1.46 2.62 -3.03
N LEU A 7 1.21 1.67 -3.94
CA LEU A 7 0.06 0.77 -3.86
C LEU A 7 0.46 -0.53 -3.15
N GLU A 8 -0.15 -0.76 -2.00
CA GLU A 8 -0.03 -2.06 -1.33
C GLU A 8 -0.95 -3.08 -2.01
N THR A 9 -0.66 -4.35 -1.84
CA THR A 9 -1.26 -5.46 -2.60
C THR A 9 -2.79 -5.52 -2.52
N THR A 10 -3.40 -5.11 -1.42
CA THR A 10 -4.86 -5.12 -1.27
C THR A 10 -5.57 -4.22 -2.27
N ILE A 11 -4.92 -3.13 -2.70
CA ILE A 11 -5.45 -2.25 -3.75
C ILE A 11 -5.59 -3.01 -5.07
N ILE A 12 -4.52 -3.71 -5.47
CA ILE A 12 -4.52 -4.51 -6.69
C ILE A 12 -5.54 -5.64 -6.59
N GLY A 13 -5.63 -6.28 -5.45
CA GLY A 13 -6.59 -7.35 -5.20
C GLY A 13 -8.03 -6.89 -5.42
N TYR A 14 -8.42 -5.75 -4.88
CA TYR A 14 -9.78 -5.21 -5.07
C TYR A 14 -10.06 -4.77 -6.50
N LEU A 15 -9.06 -4.29 -7.22
CA LEU A 15 -9.22 -3.93 -8.64
C LEU A 15 -9.42 -5.15 -9.54
N ALA A 16 -8.76 -6.27 -9.23
CA ALA A 16 -8.74 -7.45 -10.07
C ALA A 16 -9.83 -8.47 -9.74
N MET A 17 -10.34 -8.51 -8.49
CA MET A 17 -11.31 -9.51 -8.06
C MET A 17 -12.70 -9.28 -8.64
N GLN A 18 -13.47 -10.36 -8.78
CA GLN A 18 -14.87 -10.28 -9.17
C GLN A 18 -15.70 -9.52 -8.11
N PRO A 19 -16.82 -8.89 -8.49
CA PRO A 19 -17.69 -8.19 -7.54
C PRO A 19 -18.09 -9.09 -6.38
N SER A 20 -17.89 -8.61 -5.14
CA SER A 20 -18.21 -9.34 -3.93
C SER A 20 -19.69 -9.22 -3.57
N GLY A 21 -20.29 -10.32 -3.08
CA GLY A 21 -21.61 -10.29 -2.47
C GLY A 21 -21.62 -9.75 -1.03
N VAL A 22 -20.45 -9.55 -0.43
CA VAL A 22 -20.32 -8.97 0.91
C VAL A 22 -20.32 -7.44 0.80
N LEU A 23 -21.32 -6.80 1.39
CA LEU A 23 -21.58 -5.37 1.23
C LEU A 23 -20.36 -4.48 1.50
N ARG A 24 -19.65 -4.72 2.61
CA ARG A 24 -18.45 -3.94 2.96
C ARG A 24 -17.33 -4.10 1.94
N ILE A 25 -17.11 -5.32 1.45
CA ILE A 25 -16.08 -5.58 0.44
C ILE A 25 -16.49 -4.94 -0.89
N ALA A 26 -17.75 -5.08 -1.28
CA ALA A 26 -18.27 -4.46 -2.51
C ALA A 26 -18.11 -2.94 -2.48
N ALA A 27 -18.38 -2.30 -1.35
CA ALA A 27 -18.18 -0.85 -1.17
C ALA A 27 -16.70 -0.46 -1.32
N ASN A 28 -15.79 -1.21 -0.72
CA ASN A 28 -14.36 -0.97 -0.83
C ASN A 28 -13.86 -1.18 -2.27
N GLN A 29 -14.37 -2.19 -2.98
CA GLN A 29 -14.08 -2.42 -4.39
C GLN A 29 -14.51 -1.22 -5.24
N GLN A 30 -15.73 -0.73 -5.04
CA GLN A 30 -16.25 0.43 -5.77
C GLN A 30 -15.39 1.67 -5.52
N THR A 31 -15.06 1.97 -4.29
CA THR A 31 -14.19 3.09 -3.90
C THR A 31 -12.81 2.97 -4.56
N THR A 32 -12.25 1.76 -4.59
CA THR A 32 -10.95 1.50 -5.21
C THR A 32 -10.98 1.74 -6.72
N HIS A 33 -12.02 1.25 -7.39
CA HIS A 33 -12.21 1.49 -8.83
C HIS A 33 -12.44 2.96 -9.14
N GLU A 34 -13.17 3.68 -8.32
CA GLU A 34 -13.41 5.11 -8.46
C GLU A 34 -12.10 5.90 -8.38
N TRP A 35 -11.27 5.62 -7.39
CA TRP A 35 -9.94 6.22 -7.29
C TRP A 35 -9.07 5.88 -8.50
N TRP A 36 -9.03 4.60 -8.90
CA TRP A 36 -8.19 4.13 -10.00
C TRP A 36 -8.58 4.77 -11.34
N THR A 37 -9.85 4.85 -11.65
CA THR A 37 -10.32 5.38 -12.93
C THR A 37 -10.41 6.90 -12.98
N GLY A 38 -10.78 7.54 -11.86
CA GLY A 38 -11.06 8.97 -11.81
C GLY A 38 -9.93 9.84 -11.26
N HIS A 39 -9.09 9.30 -10.38
CA HIS A 39 -8.14 10.11 -9.61
C HIS A 39 -6.67 9.68 -9.77
N ARG A 40 -6.40 8.44 -10.15
CA ARG A 40 -5.03 7.91 -10.29
C ARG A 40 -4.10 8.80 -11.10
N HIS A 41 -4.59 9.40 -12.17
CA HIS A 41 -3.79 10.22 -13.08
C HIS A 41 -3.19 11.48 -12.44
N ARG A 42 -3.67 11.86 -11.25
CA ARG A 42 -3.15 12.99 -10.47
C ARG A 42 -1.93 12.63 -9.64
N PHE A 43 -1.56 11.35 -9.62
CA PHE A 43 -0.48 10.81 -8.80
C PHE A 43 0.58 10.12 -9.66
N SER A 44 1.81 10.11 -9.16
CA SER A 44 2.86 9.22 -9.65
C SER A 44 2.79 7.94 -8.81
N VAL A 45 2.38 6.84 -9.45
CA VAL A 45 2.02 5.60 -8.78
C VAL A 45 3.15 4.59 -8.87
N TYR A 46 3.45 3.92 -7.76
CA TYR A 46 4.53 2.96 -7.64
C TYR A 46 4.09 1.71 -6.87
N ILE A 47 4.78 0.61 -7.15
CA ILE A 47 4.71 -0.65 -6.40
C ILE A 47 6.13 -1.12 -6.07
N SER A 48 6.28 -2.30 -5.50
CA SER A 48 7.56 -2.98 -5.32
C SER A 48 7.48 -4.44 -5.73
N ARG A 49 8.62 -5.12 -5.75
CA ARG A 49 8.69 -6.56 -6.01
C ARG A 49 7.83 -7.39 -5.01
N PHE A 50 7.59 -6.86 -3.81
CA PHE A 50 6.75 -7.54 -2.81
C PHE A 50 5.28 -7.55 -3.24
N VAL A 51 4.80 -6.46 -3.83
CA VAL A 51 3.45 -6.41 -4.43
C VAL A 51 3.35 -7.42 -5.58
N VAL A 52 4.33 -7.44 -6.45
CA VAL A 52 4.37 -8.42 -7.58
C VAL A 52 4.35 -9.85 -7.04
N GLY A 53 5.17 -10.16 -6.03
CA GLY A 53 5.24 -11.48 -5.43
C GLY A 53 3.93 -11.93 -4.80
N GLU A 54 3.28 -11.05 -4.05
CA GLU A 54 1.98 -11.35 -3.44
C GLU A 54 0.87 -11.49 -4.50
N CYS A 55 0.89 -10.67 -5.54
CA CYS A 55 -0.08 -10.75 -6.64
C CYS A 55 0.08 -12.02 -7.47
N ALA A 56 1.30 -12.54 -7.59
CA ALA A 56 1.60 -13.77 -8.33
C ALA A 56 1.24 -15.05 -7.56
N ALA A 57 0.95 -14.96 -6.27
CA ALA A 57 0.67 -16.11 -5.42
C ALA A 57 -0.79 -16.60 -5.54
N GLY A 58 -1.02 -17.85 -5.17
CA GLY A 58 -2.36 -18.45 -5.11
C GLY A 58 -2.85 -18.97 -6.45
N ASP A 59 -4.17 -18.89 -6.68
CA ASP A 59 -4.80 -19.37 -7.90
C ASP A 59 -4.23 -18.70 -9.15
N SER A 60 -3.87 -19.49 -10.16
CA SER A 60 -3.18 -18.98 -11.35
C SER A 60 -4.02 -18.02 -12.19
N VAL A 61 -5.33 -18.21 -12.25
CA VAL A 61 -6.24 -17.32 -12.99
C VAL A 61 -6.38 -15.98 -12.27
N ALA A 62 -6.61 -16.01 -10.97
CA ALA A 62 -6.69 -14.81 -10.15
C ALA A 62 -5.35 -14.04 -10.13
N ALA A 63 -4.22 -14.76 -10.05
CA ALA A 63 -2.88 -14.17 -10.14
C ALA A 63 -2.66 -13.45 -11.47
N ALA A 64 -3.07 -14.06 -12.60
CA ALA A 64 -2.95 -13.45 -13.91
C ALA A 64 -3.76 -12.15 -14.00
N ASP A 65 -4.96 -12.10 -13.41
CA ASP A 65 -5.79 -10.89 -13.38
C ASP A 65 -5.13 -9.77 -12.59
N ARG A 66 -4.56 -10.08 -11.41
CA ARG A 66 -3.81 -9.10 -10.59
C ARG A 66 -2.58 -8.58 -11.32
N LEU A 67 -1.80 -9.46 -11.93
CA LEU A 67 -0.58 -9.06 -12.65
C LEU A 67 -0.88 -8.16 -13.85
N ARG A 68 -2.02 -8.33 -14.51
CA ARG A 68 -2.46 -7.42 -15.59
C ARG A 68 -2.71 -6.00 -15.08
N VAL A 69 -3.29 -5.85 -13.90
CA VAL A 69 -3.57 -4.52 -13.31
C VAL A 69 -2.27 -3.75 -13.08
N LEU A 70 -1.23 -4.40 -12.61
CA LEU A 70 0.05 -3.76 -12.25
C LEU A 70 1.12 -3.75 -13.34
N ALA A 71 0.83 -4.29 -14.52
CA ALA A 71 1.83 -4.53 -15.56
C ALA A 71 2.66 -3.30 -15.98
N GLU A 72 2.05 -2.11 -15.95
CA GLU A 72 2.71 -0.86 -16.35
C GLU A 72 3.09 0.03 -15.16
N VAL A 73 2.86 -0.43 -13.92
CA VAL A 73 3.19 0.35 -12.73
C VAL A 73 4.68 0.19 -12.41
N PRO A 74 5.44 1.29 -12.32
CA PRO A 74 6.87 1.21 -12.05
C PRO A 74 7.17 0.70 -10.65
N LEU A 75 8.31 -0.01 -10.54
CA LEU A 75 8.79 -0.63 -9.30
C LEU A 75 9.76 0.30 -8.59
N LEU A 76 9.52 0.53 -7.30
CA LEU A 76 10.50 1.13 -6.41
C LEU A 76 11.58 0.11 -6.05
N GLU A 77 12.80 0.58 -5.85
CA GLU A 77 13.91 -0.24 -5.42
C GLU A 77 13.74 -0.67 -3.96
N VAL A 78 14.10 -1.92 -3.69
CA VAL A 78 14.19 -2.46 -2.32
C VAL A 78 15.65 -2.45 -1.91
N THR A 79 16.03 -1.45 -1.14
CA THR A 79 17.40 -1.25 -0.67
C THR A 79 17.66 -1.98 0.65
N THR A 80 18.95 -2.07 1.03
CA THR A 80 19.33 -2.56 2.38
C THR A 80 18.76 -1.68 3.49
N ASP A 81 18.60 -0.38 3.25
CA ASP A 81 17.95 0.53 4.20
C ASP A 81 16.48 0.16 4.41
N ALA A 82 15.76 -0.20 3.34
CA ALA A 82 14.38 -0.66 3.45
C ALA A 82 14.28 -1.97 4.25
N GLU A 83 15.18 -2.91 4.02
CA GLU A 83 15.23 -4.15 4.78
C GLU A 83 15.52 -3.90 6.27
N SER A 84 16.46 -3.01 6.57
CA SER A 84 16.79 -2.62 7.94
C SER A 84 15.62 -1.92 8.65
N LEU A 85 14.95 -1.02 7.96
CA LEU A 85 13.76 -0.35 8.49
C LEU A 85 12.61 -1.35 8.75
N ALA A 86 12.37 -2.28 7.83
CA ALA A 86 11.36 -3.32 8.01
C ALA A 86 11.66 -4.20 9.24
N ALA A 87 12.91 -4.57 9.45
CA ALA A 87 13.33 -5.32 10.64
C ALA A 87 13.06 -4.53 11.93
N ALA A 88 13.37 -3.23 11.96
CA ALA A 88 13.10 -2.36 13.10
C ALA A 88 11.58 -2.22 13.36
N LEU A 89 10.78 -2.12 12.33
CA LEU A 89 9.31 -2.07 12.44
C LEU A 89 8.76 -3.35 13.07
N LEU A 90 9.25 -4.52 12.64
CA LEU A 90 8.81 -5.80 13.21
C LEU A 90 9.24 -5.96 14.68
N GLU A 91 10.38 -5.42 15.05
CA GLU A 91 10.88 -5.51 16.43
C GLU A 91 10.15 -4.56 17.38
N GLU A 92 9.84 -3.35 16.95
CA GLU A 92 9.40 -2.26 17.82
C GLU A 92 7.91 -1.94 17.75
N VAL A 93 7.25 -2.27 16.62
CA VAL A 93 5.80 -2.14 16.47
C VAL A 93 5.17 -3.50 16.83
N PRO A 94 4.03 -3.52 17.56
CA PRO A 94 3.40 -4.79 17.95
C PRO A 94 2.71 -5.47 16.73
N LEU A 95 3.53 -5.86 15.77
CA LEU A 95 3.13 -6.60 14.58
C LEU A 95 3.46 -8.09 14.78
N PRO A 96 2.57 -9.01 14.37
CA PRO A 96 2.89 -10.43 14.42
C PRO A 96 3.96 -10.79 13.38
N PRO A 97 4.75 -11.87 13.58
CA PRO A 97 5.77 -12.28 12.59
C PRO A 97 5.24 -12.47 11.17
N LYS A 98 3.98 -12.87 11.03
CA LYS A 98 3.31 -13.01 9.73
C LYS A 98 3.12 -11.67 8.98
N ALA A 99 3.29 -10.54 9.65
CA ALA A 99 3.21 -9.20 9.08
C ALA A 99 4.55 -8.69 8.52
N ALA A 100 5.52 -9.57 8.29
CA ALA A 100 6.84 -9.20 7.76
C ALA A 100 6.74 -8.47 6.41
N THR A 101 5.88 -8.94 5.50
CA THR A 101 5.67 -8.29 4.21
C THR A 101 4.97 -6.94 4.37
N ASP A 102 4.06 -6.81 5.33
CA ASP A 102 3.41 -5.54 5.66
C ASP A 102 4.44 -4.49 6.10
N ALA A 103 5.38 -4.89 6.94
CA ALA A 103 6.50 -4.03 7.36
C ALA A 103 7.39 -3.63 6.17
N LEU A 104 7.63 -4.52 5.22
CA LEU A 104 8.39 -4.25 4.01
C LEU A 104 7.68 -3.23 3.10
N HIS A 105 6.37 -3.29 2.96
CA HIS A 105 5.62 -2.27 2.21
C HIS A 105 5.80 -0.88 2.81
N ILE A 106 5.68 -0.76 4.13
CA ILE A 106 5.90 0.51 4.84
C ILE A 106 7.33 1.01 4.64
N ALA A 107 8.29 0.13 4.82
CA ALA A 107 9.72 0.48 4.73
C ALA A 107 10.11 0.93 3.32
N VAL A 108 9.68 0.23 2.28
CA VAL A 108 9.97 0.61 0.89
C VAL A 108 9.40 1.98 0.57
N ALA A 109 8.17 2.25 0.97
CA ALA A 109 7.55 3.57 0.76
C ALA A 109 8.32 4.68 1.50
N ALA A 110 8.66 4.47 2.77
CA ALA A 110 9.39 5.46 3.58
C ALA A 110 10.79 5.74 3.03
N VAL A 111 11.56 4.71 2.74
CA VAL A 111 12.95 4.85 2.26
C VAL A 111 13.02 5.52 0.89
N ASN A 112 12.05 5.28 0.03
CA ASN A 112 11.96 5.92 -1.27
C ASN A 112 11.29 7.32 -1.23
N GLY A 113 10.91 7.81 -0.07
CA GLY A 113 10.34 9.15 0.09
C GLY A 113 8.95 9.31 -0.52
N VAL A 114 8.17 8.26 -0.57
CA VAL A 114 6.80 8.29 -1.12
C VAL A 114 5.87 9.02 -0.15
N GLU A 115 5.03 9.90 -0.67
CA GLU A 115 4.12 10.71 0.14
C GLU A 115 2.97 9.91 0.73
N TYR A 116 2.34 9.02 -0.05
CA TYR A 116 1.17 8.24 0.37
C TYR A 116 1.41 6.74 0.21
N LEU A 117 1.02 5.96 1.20
CA LEU A 117 0.90 4.51 1.11
C LEU A 117 -0.57 4.16 1.12
N LEU A 118 -1.08 3.67 -0.01
CA LEU A 118 -2.49 3.36 -0.22
C LEU A 118 -2.76 1.88 0.06
N THR A 119 -3.67 1.60 0.98
CA THR A 119 -3.93 0.23 1.45
C THR A 119 -5.34 0.06 2.01
N TRP A 120 -5.88 -1.16 1.92
CA TRP A 120 -7.05 -1.61 2.69
C TRP A 120 -6.67 -2.50 3.88
N ASN A 121 -5.38 -2.73 4.11
CA ASN A 121 -4.91 -3.48 5.27
C ASN A 121 -5.01 -2.60 6.54
N CYS A 122 -6.21 -2.54 7.11
CA CYS A 122 -6.49 -1.76 8.32
C CYS A 122 -6.06 -2.47 9.61
N ARG A 123 -5.58 -3.70 9.52
CA ARG A 123 -5.14 -4.47 10.68
C ARG A 123 -3.68 -4.21 11.03
N HIS A 124 -2.79 -4.20 10.04
CA HIS A 124 -1.36 -4.11 10.27
C HIS A 124 -0.71 -2.84 9.69
N ILE A 125 -1.33 -2.19 8.73
CA ILE A 125 -0.77 -1.01 8.06
C ILE A 125 -1.59 0.25 8.38
N ALA A 126 -2.83 0.33 7.93
CA ALA A 126 -3.72 1.48 8.17
C ALA A 126 -4.43 1.34 9.53
N ASN A 127 -3.69 1.06 10.57
CA ASN A 127 -4.22 0.87 11.92
C ASN A 127 -3.89 2.08 12.80
N PRO A 128 -4.89 2.86 13.25
CA PRO A 128 -4.65 4.05 14.07
C PRO A 128 -3.88 3.77 15.37
N ALA A 129 -4.03 2.58 15.94
CA ALA A 129 -3.30 2.18 17.16
C ALA A 129 -1.81 1.94 16.90
N LEU A 130 -1.41 1.63 15.66
CA LEU A 130 -0.04 1.34 15.29
C LEU A 130 0.69 2.52 14.62
N ARG A 131 -0.06 3.40 13.93
CA ARG A 131 0.51 4.51 13.15
C ARG A 131 1.51 5.37 13.93
N PRO A 132 1.24 5.83 15.17
CA PRO A 132 2.20 6.67 15.89
C PRO A 132 3.54 5.99 16.11
N ARG A 133 3.53 4.68 16.38
CA ARG A 133 4.77 3.91 16.59
C ARG A 133 5.49 3.65 15.27
N ILE A 134 4.75 3.37 14.19
CA ILE A 134 5.32 3.23 12.84
C ILE A 134 6.05 4.52 12.45
N GLU A 135 5.40 5.67 12.62
CA GLU A 135 5.96 6.98 12.30
C GLU A 135 7.21 7.28 13.14
N SER A 136 7.17 6.98 14.44
CA SER A 136 8.30 7.17 15.35
C SER A 136 9.51 6.33 14.93
N VAL A 137 9.32 5.07 14.58
CA VAL A 137 10.40 4.18 14.12
C VAL A 137 11.02 4.69 12.82
N CYS A 138 10.19 5.07 11.85
CA CYS A 138 10.67 5.62 10.57
C CYS A 138 11.54 6.86 10.78
N ARG A 139 11.07 7.83 11.57
CA ARG A 139 11.79 9.09 11.82
C ARG A 139 13.08 8.86 12.58
N ARG A 140 13.07 7.98 13.58
CA ARG A 140 14.29 7.63 14.32
C ARG A 140 15.34 6.99 13.43
N MET A 141 14.92 6.21 12.43
CA MET A 141 15.81 5.61 11.44
C MET A 141 16.24 6.58 10.33
N GLY A 142 15.76 7.83 10.35
CA GLY A 142 16.14 8.88 9.41
C GLY A 142 15.24 9.00 8.18
N PHE A 143 14.05 8.41 8.20
CA PHE A 143 13.12 8.43 7.08
C PHE A 143 11.79 9.07 7.46
N GLU A 144 11.26 9.95 6.60
CA GLU A 144 9.92 10.47 6.78
C GLU A 144 8.90 9.37 6.42
N PRO A 145 7.97 9.02 7.31
CA PRO A 145 6.97 8.02 7.02
C PRO A 145 5.99 8.51 5.96
N PRO A 146 5.48 7.62 5.09
CA PRO A 146 4.39 7.99 4.20
C PRO A 146 3.11 8.24 5.01
N VAL A 147 2.21 9.03 4.45
CA VAL A 147 0.83 9.10 4.96
C VAL A 147 0.12 7.80 4.58
N ILE A 148 -0.17 6.97 5.56
CA ILE A 148 -0.88 5.71 5.33
C ILE A 148 -2.38 6.00 5.28
N CYS A 149 -3.03 5.65 4.18
CA CYS A 149 -4.43 5.95 3.96
C CYS A 149 -5.13 4.89 3.11
N THR A 150 -6.45 4.91 3.16
CA THR A 150 -7.31 4.12 2.27
C THR A 150 -7.67 4.94 1.03
N PRO A 151 -8.14 4.30 -0.06
CA PRO A 151 -8.66 5.03 -1.21
C PRO A 151 -9.79 6.01 -0.85
N GLN A 152 -10.63 5.69 0.13
CA GLN A 152 -11.68 6.60 0.59
C GLN A 152 -11.09 7.93 1.10
N GLU A 153 -10.07 7.85 1.95
CA GLU A 153 -9.41 9.03 2.49
C GLU A 153 -8.72 9.87 1.40
N LEU A 154 -8.16 9.20 0.39
CA LEU A 154 -7.44 9.89 -0.68
C LEU A 154 -8.38 10.56 -1.69
N LEU A 155 -9.62 10.08 -1.85
CA LEU A 155 -10.65 10.74 -2.65
C LEU A 155 -11.03 12.11 -2.10
N GLU A 156 -11.07 12.25 -0.78
CA GLU A 156 -11.50 13.48 -0.10
C GLU A 156 -10.48 14.64 -0.21
N ILE A 157 -9.22 14.34 -0.58
CA ILE A 157 -8.18 15.37 -0.69
C ILE A 157 -8.46 16.36 -1.84
N ASP A 158 -9.21 15.95 -2.84
CA ASP A 158 -9.42 16.71 -4.06
C ASP A 158 -10.63 17.67 -4.04
N ASP A 159 -11.50 17.53 -3.07
CA ASP A 159 -12.72 18.35 -2.94
C ASP A 159 -12.46 19.66 -2.20
N GLY A 160 -11.21 19.98 -1.96
CA GLY A 160 -10.75 21.19 -1.31
C GLY A 160 -10.77 22.42 -2.23
N ASN A 161 -11.95 22.83 -2.63
CA ASN A 161 -12.20 24.16 -3.19
C ASN A 161 -13.05 24.97 -2.25
#